data_80078d51421679da477fa535a0008087
#
_entry.id   80078d51421679da477fa535a0008087
#
_cell.length_a   1.000
_cell.length_b   1.000
_cell.length_c   1.000
_cell.angle_alpha   90.00
_cell.angle_beta   90.00
_cell.angle_gamma   90.00
#
_symmetry.space_group_name_H-M   'P 1'
#
loop_
_entity.id
_entity.type
_entity.pdbx_description
1 polymer ?
#
loop_
_entity_poly.entity_id
_entity_poly.type
_entity_poly.pdbx_seq_one_letter_code
_entity_poly.pdbx_strand_id
1 'polypeptide(L)'
;MRETRIEMEIASLEGRLQRSLAIGSLAGARFSARDVEGMRRAMDAQIAREGYYTGATQTNPSFFRIGRYLLTQDAEFEVQGPLTGGEAEVVAIRDGDEIFITVGSDQCDREIDPLFPDKPKQMCPHPIATVAWPYVEIKDHWDQLRIYGEVFVAGHAVPLQDAEIASQVDLEYLLAMAEVRQLADAMVLYCGATPFLEEAIAECIARHHLPEETA
;
A
#
# COMPACT_ATOMS: atom_id res chain seq x y z
N MET A 1 1.02 25.63 -6.78
CA MET A 1 0.63 24.51 -5.87
C MET A 1 1.72 24.42 -4.81
N ARG A 2 1.38 24.26 -3.54
CA ARG A 2 2.41 24.07 -2.50
C ARG A 2 3.17 22.76 -2.77
N GLU A 3 4.49 22.81 -2.64
CA GLU A 3 5.33 21.61 -2.76
C GLU A 3 5.03 20.67 -1.59
N THR A 4 4.82 19.38 -1.87
CA THR A 4 4.71 18.35 -0.85
C THR A 4 6.12 17.85 -0.55
N ARG A 5 6.51 17.82 0.71
CA ARG A 5 7.81 17.30 1.17
C ARG A 5 7.61 16.32 2.30
N ILE A 6 8.51 15.37 2.41
CA ILE A 6 8.61 14.44 3.53
C ILE A 6 10.02 14.49 4.12
N GLU A 7 10.11 14.27 5.41
CA GLU A 7 11.37 14.25 6.14
C GLU A 7 11.74 12.78 6.43
N MET A 8 12.88 12.34 5.92
CA MET A 8 13.30 10.94 5.99
C MET A 8 14.66 10.82 6.66
N GLU A 9 14.79 9.88 7.57
CA GLU A 9 16.07 9.36 8.01
C GLU A 9 16.48 8.22 7.05
N ILE A 10 17.49 8.44 6.25
CA ILE A 10 18.05 7.42 5.37
C ILE A 10 19.07 6.60 6.18
N ALA A 11 18.72 5.34 6.43
CA ALA A 11 19.56 4.38 7.13
C ALA A 11 20.36 3.57 6.10
N SER A 12 21.63 3.86 5.94
CA SER A 12 22.54 3.20 5.01
C SER A 12 23.67 2.47 5.74
N LEU A 13 24.44 1.67 5.02
CA LEU A 13 25.66 1.03 5.53
C LEU A 13 26.72 2.04 6.00
N GLU A 14 26.70 3.25 5.45
CA GLU A 14 27.61 4.34 5.84
C GLU A 14 27.13 5.13 7.07
N GLY A 15 25.88 4.92 7.50
CA GLY A 15 25.29 5.62 8.64
C GLY A 15 23.88 6.12 8.37
N ARG A 16 23.46 7.09 9.19
CA ARG A 16 22.13 7.70 9.12
C ARG A 16 22.20 9.16 8.71
N LEU A 17 21.39 9.55 7.74
CA LEU A 17 21.35 10.90 7.20
C LEU A 17 19.90 11.40 7.13
N GLN A 18 19.66 12.62 7.63
CA GLN A 18 18.35 13.27 7.45
C GLN A 18 18.26 13.90 6.05
N ARG A 19 17.17 13.62 5.34
CA ARG A 19 16.89 14.19 4.02
C ARG A 19 15.46 14.69 3.96
N SER A 20 15.27 15.86 3.34
CA SER A 20 13.98 16.40 3.00
C SER A 20 13.72 16.15 1.50
N LEU A 21 12.78 15.28 1.19
CA LEU A 21 12.49 14.84 -0.17
C LEU A 21 11.26 15.57 -0.72
N ALA A 22 11.39 16.14 -1.92
CA ALA A 22 10.27 16.76 -2.63
C ALA A 22 9.47 15.70 -3.38
N ILE A 23 8.14 15.71 -3.24
CA ILE A 23 7.27 14.72 -3.85
C ILE A 23 6.51 15.31 -5.03
N GLY A 24 6.84 14.85 -6.23
CA GLY A 24 6.21 15.23 -7.48
C GLY A 24 4.94 14.43 -7.78
N SER A 25 4.90 13.15 -7.40
CA SER A 25 3.73 12.27 -7.56
C SER A 25 3.59 11.29 -6.40
N LEU A 26 2.35 10.88 -6.15
CA LEU A 26 1.98 9.84 -5.21
C LEU A 26 1.08 8.85 -5.94
N ALA A 27 1.39 7.57 -5.86
CA ALA A 27 0.64 6.52 -6.52
C ALA A 27 0.65 5.22 -5.70
N GLY A 28 -0.32 4.36 -5.97
CA GLY A 28 -0.33 2.99 -5.50
C GLY A 28 -0.38 2.01 -6.68
N ALA A 29 0.22 0.86 -6.49
CA ALA A 29 0.05 -0.31 -7.34
C ALA A 29 -0.98 -1.26 -6.70
N ARG A 30 -1.68 -2.00 -7.54
CA ARG A 30 -2.51 -3.12 -7.13
C ARG A 30 -2.30 -4.29 -8.08
N PHE A 31 -2.69 -5.47 -7.66
CA PHE A 31 -2.48 -6.69 -8.45
C PHE A 31 -1.01 -6.88 -8.78
N SER A 32 -0.14 -6.61 -7.82
CA SER A 32 1.31 -6.71 -7.95
C SER A 32 1.86 -8.08 -7.53
N ALA A 33 1.01 -9.10 -7.46
CA ALA A 33 1.44 -10.44 -7.10
C ALA A 33 2.34 -11.07 -8.19
N ARG A 34 3.38 -11.77 -7.77
CA ARG A 34 4.27 -12.53 -8.67
C ARG A 34 3.52 -13.74 -9.27
N ASP A 35 2.67 -14.40 -8.49
CA ASP A 35 1.72 -15.42 -8.99
C ASP A 35 0.46 -14.74 -9.57
N VAL A 36 0.54 -14.34 -10.82
CA VAL A 36 -0.56 -13.68 -11.55
C VAL A 36 -1.80 -14.57 -11.66
N GLU A 37 -1.62 -15.87 -11.85
CA GLU A 37 -2.74 -16.79 -12.00
C GLU A 37 -3.44 -17.06 -10.67
N GLY A 38 -2.69 -17.24 -9.59
CA GLY A 38 -3.23 -17.37 -8.24
C GLY A 38 -4.00 -16.12 -7.83
N MET A 39 -3.43 -14.96 -8.07
CA MET A 39 -4.10 -13.69 -7.82
C MET A 39 -5.41 -13.58 -8.61
N ARG A 40 -5.42 -13.92 -9.90
CA ARG A 40 -6.63 -13.88 -10.73
C ARG A 40 -7.71 -14.81 -10.19
N ARG A 41 -7.34 -16.05 -9.81
CA ARG A 41 -8.29 -16.99 -9.18
C ARG A 41 -8.88 -16.45 -7.88
N ALA A 42 -8.05 -15.84 -7.04
CA ALA A 42 -8.51 -15.23 -5.79
C ALA A 42 -9.50 -14.08 -6.04
N MET A 43 -9.21 -13.24 -7.04
CA MET A 43 -10.10 -12.16 -7.44
C MET A 43 -11.43 -12.67 -7.99
N ASP A 44 -11.41 -13.67 -8.88
CA ASP A 44 -12.64 -14.26 -9.43
C ASP A 44 -13.50 -14.85 -8.31
N ALA A 45 -12.89 -15.49 -7.32
CA ALA A 45 -13.58 -16.02 -6.15
C ALA A 45 -14.19 -14.91 -5.28
N GLN A 46 -13.48 -13.80 -5.09
CA GLN A 46 -13.97 -12.64 -4.36
C GLN A 46 -15.15 -11.97 -5.08
N ILE A 47 -15.04 -11.77 -6.39
CA ILE A 47 -16.13 -11.23 -7.22
C ILE A 47 -17.38 -12.11 -7.12
N ALA A 48 -17.22 -13.42 -7.19
CA ALA A 48 -18.33 -14.36 -7.09
C ALA A 48 -19.01 -14.33 -5.71
N ARG A 49 -18.25 -14.10 -4.64
CA ARG A 49 -18.74 -14.05 -3.26
C ARG A 49 -19.42 -12.71 -2.93
N GLU A 50 -18.84 -11.61 -3.36
CA GLU A 50 -19.18 -10.25 -2.90
C GLU A 50 -19.92 -9.42 -3.96
N GLY A 51 -20.02 -9.92 -5.19
CA GLY A 51 -20.63 -9.16 -6.30
C GLY A 51 -19.77 -7.97 -6.72
N TYR A 52 -18.50 -7.98 -6.44
CA TYR A 52 -17.57 -6.91 -6.72
C TYR A 52 -17.45 -6.67 -8.21
N TYR A 53 -17.66 -5.45 -8.64
CA TYR A 53 -17.26 -5.01 -9.96
C TYR A 53 -15.87 -4.36 -9.90
N THR A 54 -14.87 -5.11 -10.27
CA THR A 54 -13.56 -4.55 -10.57
C THR A 54 -13.54 -4.11 -12.04
N GLY A 55 -14.34 -3.12 -12.39
CA GLY A 55 -14.59 -2.68 -13.76
C GLY A 55 -13.41 -2.13 -14.55
N ALA A 56 -12.21 -2.44 -14.14
CA ALA A 56 -11.01 -2.12 -14.88
C ALA A 56 -10.51 -3.35 -15.63
N THR A 57 -10.07 -3.16 -16.83
CA THR A 57 -9.11 -4.04 -17.52
C THR A 57 -7.93 -4.24 -16.58
N GLN A 58 -7.96 -5.34 -15.85
CA GLN A 58 -6.99 -5.58 -14.80
C GLN A 58 -5.69 -6.02 -15.45
N THR A 59 -4.79 -5.07 -15.54
CA THR A 59 -3.39 -5.37 -15.86
C THR A 59 -2.67 -5.68 -14.54
N ASN A 60 -1.82 -6.66 -14.53
CA ASN A 60 -0.94 -6.94 -13.41
C ASN A 60 0.46 -6.39 -13.75
N PRO A 61 0.96 -5.42 -13.02
CA PRO A 61 0.24 -4.58 -12.05
C PRO A 61 -0.66 -3.53 -12.70
N SER A 62 -1.59 -2.97 -11.95
CA SER A 62 -2.30 -1.73 -12.30
C SER A 62 -1.94 -0.61 -11.31
N PHE A 63 -2.06 0.64 -11.75
CA PHE A 63 -1.65 1.81 -10.97
C PHE A 63 -2.80 2.80 -10.83
N PHE A 64 -2.88 3.42 -9.67
CA PHE A 64 -3.79 4.53 -9.40
C PHE A 64 -3.03 5.71 -8.79
N ARG A 65 -3.44 6.91 -9.15
CA ARG A 65 -2.85 8.13 -8.60
C ARG A 65 -3.55 8.49 -7.29
N ILE A 66 -2.77 9.00 -6.34
CA ILE A 66 -3.24 9.50 -5.06
C ILE A 66 -2.91 10.99 -5.00
N GLY A 67 -3.79 11.76 -4.41
CA GLY A 67 -3.51 13.19 -4.17
C GLY A 67 -2.35 13.34 -3.19
N ARG A 68 -1.28 14.05 -3.59
CA ARG A 68 -0.08 14.22 -2.75
C ARG A 68 -0.35 14.83 -1.37
N TYR A 69 -1.44 15.57 -1.25
CA TYR A 69 -1.88 16.16 0.02
C TYR A 69 -2.38 15.12 1.03
N LEU A 70 -2.59 13.87 0.59
CA LEU A 70 -2.98 12.75 1.44
C LEU A 70 -1.79 11.99 2.03
N LEU A 71 -0.56 12.23 1.54
CA LEU A 71 0.63 11.65 2.12
C LEU A 71 0.90 12.28 3.49
N THR A 72 1.06 11.46 4.52
CA THR A 72 1.31 11.94 5.87
C THR A 72 2.40 11.13 6.58
N GLN A 73 3.10 11.79 7.49
CA GLN A 73 4.03 11.17 8.46
C GLN A 73 3.50 11.32 9.89
N ASP A 74 2.26 11.78 10.04
CA ASP A 74 1.62 11.90 11.33
C ASP A 74 1.29 10.51 11.92
N ALA A 75 1.49 10.35 13.21
CA ALA A 75 1.18 9.12 13.92
C ALA A 75 -0.33 8.88 14.09
N GLU A 76 -1.11 9.95 13.96
CA GLU A 76 -2.57 9.93 14.08
C GLU A 76 -3.18 10.77 12.98
N PHE A 77 -4.27 10.30 12.40
CA PHE A 77 -5.05 11.02 11.40
C PHE A 77 -6.53 10.66 11.50
N GLU A 78 -7.37 11.57 11.04
CA GLU A 78 -8.81 11.37 11.02
C GLU A 78 -9.24 10.66 9.75
N VAL A 79 -10.26 9.79 9.87
CA VAL A 79 -10.89 9.10 8.75
C VAL A 79 -12.42 9.26 8.83
N GLN A 80 -13.08 9.17 7.69
CA GLN A 80 -14.52 9.26 7.61
C GLN A 80 -15.14 7.86 7.70
N GLY A 81 -15.71 7.56 8.86
CA GLY A 81 -16.44 6.31 9.09
C GLY A 81 -15.56 5.14 9.59
N PRO A 82 -16.23 4.12 10.15
CA PRO A 82 -15.56 3.02 10.83
C PRO A 82 -15.02 1.95 9.87
N LEU A 83 -15.39 1.99 8.58
CA LEU A 83 -15.00 0.99 7.58
C LEU A 83 -13.74 1.39 6.79
N THR A 84 -12.94 2.30 7.34
CA THR A 84 -11.65 2.65 6.77
C THR A 84 -10.58 1.72 7.33
N GLY A 85 -9.77 1.15 6.44
CA GLY A 85 -8.69 0.24 6.82
C GLY A 85 -7.49 0.38 5.91
N GLY A 86 -6.32 0.08 6.46
CA GLY A 86 -5.05 0.12 5.76
C GLY A 86 -4.52 -1.25 5.39
N GLU A 87 -3.58 -1.23 4.48
CA GLU A 87 -2.81 -2.37 4.01
C GLU A 87 -1.34 -2.02 4.18
N ALA A 88 -0.59 -2.82 4.94
CA ALA A 88 0.84 -2.61 5.06
C ALA A 88 1.50 -2.90 3.71
N GLU A 89 2.26 -1.93 3.22
CA GLU A 89 2.91 -2.02 1.91
C GLU A 89 4.36 -1.57 1.97
N VAL A 90 5.18 -2.19 1.14
CA VAL A 90 6.47 -1.63 0.76
C VAL A 90 6.21 -0.34 0.00
N VAL A 91 6.95 0.71 0.33
CA VAL A 91 6.87 2.00 -0.36
C VAL A 91 8.22 2.33 -0.96
N ALA A 92 8.25 2.54 -2.27
CA ALA A 92 9.40 3.03 -2.99
C ALA A 92 9.33 4.56 -3.13
N ILE A 93 10.42 5.24 -2.78
CA ILE A 93 10.60 6.68 -2.97
C ILE A 93 11.70 6.86 -4.01
N ARG A 94 11.36 7.48 -5.14
CA ARG A 94 12.35 7.88 -6.15
C ARG A 94 12.67 9.37 -5.99
N ASP A 95 13.95 9.67 -5.88
CA ASP A 95 14.49 11.03 -5.88
C ASP A 95 15.63 11.12 -6.91
N GLY A 96 15.30 11.53 -8.14
CA GLY A 96 16.22 11.41 -9.26
C GLY A 96 16.57 9.96 -9.59
N ASP A 97 17.87 9.65 -9.55
CA ASP A 97 18.39 8.30 -9.80
C ASP A 97 18.42 7.42 -8.54
N GLU A 98 18.17 7.99 -7.37
CA GLU A 98 18.16 7.26 -6.11
C GLU A 98 16.77 6.67 -5.83
N ILE A 99 16.78 5.46 -5.29
CA ILE A 99 15.56 4.77 -4.84
C ILE A 99 15.75 4.42 -3.36
N PHE A 100 14.80 4.85 -2.54
CA PHE A 100 14.74 4.52 -1.13
C PHE A 100 13.52 3.65 -0.86
N ILE A 101 13.66 2.70 0.05
CA ILE A 101 12.61 1.77 0.44
C ILE A 101 12.20 2.05 1.87
N THR A 102 10.91 2.12 2.08
CA THR A 102 10.31 2.27 3.40
C THR A 102 9.01 1.45 3.46
N VAL A 103 8.24 1.63 4.51
CA VAL A 103 6.91 1.04 4.66
C VAL A 103 5.86 2.13 4.83
N GLY A 104 4.64 1.82 4.44
CA GLY A 104 3.49 2.68 4.62
C GLY A 104 2.22 1.87 4.74
N SER A 105 1.10 2.55 4.86
CA SER A 105 -0.21 1.91 4.85
C SER A 105 -1.08 2.53 3.77
N ASP A 106 -1.47 1.73 2.78
CA ASP A 106 -2.42 2.14 1.75
C ASP A 106 -3.84 2.09 2.32
N GLN A 107 -4.32 3.24 2.75
CA GLN A 107 -5.63 3.37 3.38
C GLN A 107 -6.75 3.39 2.34
N CYS A 108 -7.86 2.78 2.68
CA CYS A 108 -9.01 2.66 1.81
C CYS A 108 -10.33 2.76 2.60
N ASP A 109 -11.29 3.49 2.08
CA ASP A 109 -12.67 3.42 2.53
C ASP A 109 -13.31 2.17 1.95
N ARG A 110 -13.54 1.16 2.80
CA ARG A 110 -14.04 -0.16 2.39
C ARG A 110 -15.53 -0.17 2.05
N GLU A 111 -16.28 0.86 2.42
CA GLU A 111 -17.68 0.99 2.06
C GLU A 111 -17.84 1.38 0.58
N ILE A 112 -16.92 2.21 0.07
CA ILE A 112 -16.98 2.72 -1.30
C ILE A 112 -16.11 1.90 -2.27
N ASP A 113 -15.11 1.19 -1.77
CA ASP A 113 -14.18 0.38 -2.57
C ASP A 113 -14.87 -0.58 -3.56
N PRO A 114 -15.98 -1.28 -3.19
CA PRO A 114 -16.71 -2.11 -4.14
C PRO A 114 -17.29 -1.37 -5.35
N LEU A 115 -17.58 -0.10 -5.18
CA LEU A 115 -18.25 0.70 -6.22
C LEU A 115 -17.25 1.41 -7.13
N PHE A 116 -16.13 1.86 -6.58
CA PHE A 116 -15.15 2.68 -7.27
C PHE A 116 -13.73 2.34 -6.81
N PRO A 117 -12.98 1.52 -7.54
CA PRO A 117 -11.70 0.99 -7.05
C PRO A 117 -10.61 2.04 -6.77
N ASP A 118 -10.67 3.23 -7.36
CA ASP A 118 -9.64 4.26 -7.19
C ASP A 118 -10.05 5.41 -6.26
N LYS A 119 -11.37 5.71 -6.17
CA LYS A 119 -11.86 6.84 -5.38
C LYS A 119 -11.68 6.66 -3.87
N PRO A 120 -11.89 5.47 -3.30
CA PRO A 120 -11.72 5.24 -1.87
C PRO A 120 -10.32 5.57 -1.36
N LYS A 121 -9.32 5.37 -2.21
CA LYS A 121 -7.92 5.73 -1.92
C LYS A 121 -7.70 7.27 -1.85
N GLN A 122 -8.61 8.06 -2.40
CA GLN A 122 -8.56 9.54 -2.31
C GLN A 122 -9.28 10.08 -1.06
N MET A 123 -9.92 9.23 -0.28
CA MET A 123 -10.73 9.63 0.87
C MET A 123 -9.99 9.52 2.20
N CYS A 124 -8.81 8.92 2.18
CA CYS A 124 -8.03 8.62 3.39
C CYS A 124 -6.61 9.16 3.28
N PRO A 125 -5.98 9.62 4.37
CA PRO A 125 -4.55 9.83 4.42
C PRO A 125 -3.78 8.53 4.18
N HIS A 126 -2.59 8.65 3.60
CA HIS A 126 -1.67 7.55 3.34
C HIS A 126 -0.41 7.74 4.20
N PRO A 127 -0.33 7.09 5.36
CA PRO A 127 0.82 7.21 6.23
C PRO A 127 2.02 6.49 5.66
N ILE A 128 3.19 7.12 5.81
CA ILE A 128 4.51 6.60 5.44
C ILE A 128 5.45 6.72 6.64
N ALA A 129 6.32 5.73 6.83
CA ALA A 129 7.33 5.79 7.89
C ALA A 129 8.36 6.90 7.63
N THR A 130 9.08 7.27 8.67
CA THR A 130 10.11 8.32 8.63
C THR A 130 11.52 7.79 8.40
N VAL A 131 11.70 6.47 8.32
CA VAL A 131 12.99 5.82 8.05
C VAL A 131 12.92 5.08 6.72
N ALA A 132 13.97 5.21 5.91
CA ALA A 132 14.10 4.50 4.65
C ALA A 132 15.52 3.96 4.44
N TRP A 133 15.65 2.98 3.58
CA TRP A 133 16.91 2.34 3.21
C TRP A 133 17.19 2.53 1.72
N PRO A 134 18.45 2.77 1.30
CA PRO A 134 18.81 2.78 -0.11
C PRO A 134 18.53 1.41 -0.74
N TYR A 135 17.75 1.39 -1.83
CA TYR A 135 17.40 0.13 -2.50
C TYR A 135 18.65 -0.65 -2.94
N VAL A 136 19.67 0.05 -3.40
CA VAL A 136 20.92 -0.54 -3.84
C VAL A 136 21.62 -1.40 -2.78
N GLU A 137 21.39 -1.10 -1.50
CA GLU A 137 21.98 -1.83 -0.37
C GLU A 137 21.19 -3.08 0.05
N ILE A 138 19.90 -3.16 -0.34
CA ILE A 138 18.99 -4.24 0.08
C ILE A 138 18.53 -5.13 -1.06
N LYS A 139 18.73 -4.74 -2.32
CA LYS A 139 18.22 -5.44 -3.49
C LYS A 139 18.70 -6.90 -3.62
N ASP A 140 19.92 -7.20 -3.19
CA ASP A 140 20.51 -8.54 -3.34
C ASP A 140 19.85 -9.58 -2.42
N HIS A 141 19.09 -9.14 -1.40
CA HIS A 141 18.31 -10.00 -0.51
C HIS A 141 16.84 -9.60 -0.46
N TRP A 142 16.37 -8.90 -1.50
CA TRP A 142 15.00 -8.38 -1.62
C TRP A 142 13.93 -9.44 -1.33
N ASP A 143 14.05 -10.60 -1.96
CA ASP A 143 13.09 -11.69 -1.81
C ASP A 143 13.06 -12.33 -0.40
N GLN A 144 14.08 -12.05 0.43
CA GLN A 144 14.16 -12.54 1.82
C GLN A 144 13.55 -11.55 2.82
N LEU A 145 13.22 -10.34 2.38
CA LEU A 145 12.54 -9.36 3.22
C LEU A 145 11.10 -9.81 3.48
N ARG A 146 10.61 -9.46 4.66
CA ARG A 146 9.22 -9.73 5.06
C ARG A 146 8.54 -8.43 5.42
N ILE A 147 7.24 -8.37 5.12
CA ILE A 147 6.36 -7.33 5.60
C ILE A 147 5.38 -7.95 6.60
N TYR A 148 5.21 -7.26 7.71
CA TYR A 148 4.27 -7.62 8.76
C TYR A 148 3.36 -6.43 9.01
N GLY A 149 2.07 -6.69 9.12
CA GLY A 149 1.05 -5.71 9.47
C GLY A 149 0.09 -6.27 10.50
N GLU A 150 -0.35 -5.43 11.42
CA GLU A 150 -1.37 -5.77 12.40
C GLU A 150 -2.41 -4.66 12.51
N VAL A 151 -3.58 -5.02 12.98
CA VAL A 151 -4.68 -4.11 13.27
C VAL A 151 -5.11 -4.28 14.71
N PHE A 152 -5.43 -3.18 15.38
CA PHE A 152 -5.95 -3.23 16.74
C PHE A 152 -7.46 -3.28 16.72
N VAL A 153 -7.98 -4.31 17.36
CA VAL A 153 -9.38 -4.62 17.35
C VAL A 153 -9.86 -4.84 18.77
N ALA A 154 -10.76 -3.99 19.25
CA ALA A 154 -11.24 -4.01 20.65
C ALA A 154 -10.08 -4.08 21.67
N GLY A 155 -8.97 -3.39 21.37
CA GLY A 155 -7.79 -3.33 22.22
C GLY A 155 -6.81 -4.50 22.07
N HIS A 156 -7.04 -5.41 21.12
CA HIS A 156 -6.15 -6.53 20.86
C HIS A 156 -5.49 -6.37 19.49
N ALA A 157 -4.18 -6.67 19.38
CA ALA A 157 -3.48 -6.74 18.12
C ALA A 157 -3.87 -8.02 17.37
N VAL A 158 -4.29 -7.87 16.12
CA VAL A 158 -4.63 -8.97 15.21
C VAL A 158 -3.67 -8.89 14.03
N PRO A 159 -2.83 -9.91 13.78
CA PRO A 159 -1.99 -9.97 12.59
C PRO A 159 -2.86 -9.90 11.33
N LEU A 160 -2.57 -8.95 10.46
CA LEU A 160 -3.29 -8.73 9.20
C LEU A 160 -2.52 -9.32 8.02
N GLN A 161 -1.21 -9.10 8.01
CA GLN A 161 -0.30 -9.53 6.96
C GLN A 161 1.00 -10.04 7.58
N ASP A 162 1.54 -11.12 7.03
CA ASP A 162 2.86 -11.65 7.34
C ASP A 162 3.36 -12.44 6.12
N ALA A 163 4.07 -11.77 5.23
CA ALA A 163 4.47 -12.36 3.96
C ALA A 163 5.88 -11.95 3.54
N GLU A 164 6.52 -12.79 2.76
CA GLU A 164 7.78 -12.46 2.07
C GLU A 164 7.50 -11.52 0.90
N ILE A 165 8.39 -10.57 0.68
CA ILE A 165 8.31 -9.65 -0.47
C ILE A 165 8.42 -10.41 -1.80
N ALA A 166 9.03 -11.59 -1.79
CA ALA A 166 9.04 -12.53 -2.92
C ALA A 166 7.65 -12.88 -3.48
N SER A 167 6.59 -12.65 -2.72
CA SER A 167 5.21 -12.83 -3.18
C SER A 167 4.77 -11.78 -4.19
N GLN A 168 5.49 -10.65 -4.29
CA GLN A 168 5.21 -9.55 -5.19
C GLN A 168 6.12 -9.56 -6.42
N VAL A 169 5.71 -8.87 -7.49
CA VAL A 169 6.57 -8.65 -8.67
C VAL A 169 7.80 -7.84 -8.29
N ASP A 170 8.87 -7.98 -9.07
CA ASP A 170 10.12 -7.27 -8.81
C ASP A 170 9.94 -5.76 -8.82
N LEU A 171 10.65 -5.07 -7.92
CA LEU A 171 10.55 -3.63 -7.79
C LEU A 171 10.95 -2.90 -9.08
N GLU A 172 12.02 -3.34 -9.75
CA GLU A 172 12.45 -2.75 -11.01
C GLU A 172 11.35 -2.86 -12.09
N TYR A 173 10.62 -3.98 -12.12
CA TYR A 173 9.47 -4.13 -13.02
C TYR A 173 8.35 -3.14 -12.68
N LEU A 174 8.01 -3.00 -11.39
CA LEU A 174 7.01 -2.01 -10.93
C LEU A 174 7.41 -0.59 -11.33
N LEU A 175 8.66 -0.21 -11.09
CA LEU A 175 9.17 1.14 -11.39
C LEU A 175 9.18 1.41 -12.90
N ALA A 176 9.59 0.44 -13.73
CA ALA A 176 9.54 0.56 -15.18
C ALA A 176 8.10 0.73 -15.68
N MET A 177 7.14 -0.02 -15.13
CA MET A 177 5.73 0.13 -15.47
C MET A 177 5.15 1.47 -15.00
N ALA A 178 5.59 1.98 -13.85
CA ALA A 178 5.20 3.30 -13.35
C ALA A 178 5.69 4.43 -14.27
N GLU A 179 6.89 4.32 -14.83
CA GLU A 179 7.42 5.26 -15.84
C GLU A 179 6.56 5.30 -17.09
N VAL A 180 6.15 4.13 -17.62
CA VAL A 180 5.22 4.04 -18.76
C VAL A 180 3.90 4.77 -18.47
N ARG A 181 3.47 4.80 -17.20
CA ARG A 181 2.28 5.54 -16.74
C ARG A 181 2.54 7.01 -16.46
N GLN A 182 3.73 7.52 -16.80
CA GLN A 182 4.12 8.93 -16.65
C GLN A 182 4.03 9.42 -15.19
N LEU A 183 4.43 8.59 -14.24
CA LEU A 183 4.65 9.01 -12.87
C LEU A 183 5.99 9.77 -12.81
N ALA A 184 6.02 10.85 -12.03
CA ALA A 184 7.15 11.80 -12.00
C ALA A 184 8.42 11.20 -11.41
N ASP A 185 9.58 11.80 -11.72
CA ASP A 185 10.90 11.40 -11.20
C ASP A 185 11.00 11.50 -9.67
N ALA A 186 10.26 12.44 -9.05
CA ALA A 186 10.12 12.55 -7.60
C ALA A 186 8.83 11.85 -7.17
N MET A 187 8.87 10.54 -7.02
CA MET A 187 7.68 9.70 -6.83
C MET A 187 7.71 8.97 -5.49
N VAL A 188 6.54 8.90 -4.83
CA VAL A 188 6.24 7.91 -3.81
C VAL A 188 5.27 6.89 -4.40
N LEU A 189 5.64 5.61 -4.36
CA LEU A 189 4.88 4.49 -4.87
C LEU A 189 4.62 3.46 -3.77
N TYR A 190 3.37 3.27 -3.41
CA TYR A 190 2.92 2.11 -2.66
C TYR A 190 2.89 0.91 -3.61
N CYS A 191 3.63 -0.16 -3.27
CA CYS A 191 3.95 -1.24 -4.21
C CYS A 191 2.88 -2.33 -4.29
N GLY A 192 1.77 -2.15 -3.59
CA GLY A 192 0.69 -3.11 -3.50
C GLY A 192 0.79 -4.00 -2.25
N ALA A 193 -0.36 -4.41 -1.75
CA ALA A 193 -0.44 -5.22 -0.55
C ALA A 193 0.02 -6.67 -0.81
N THR A 194 0.71 -7.24 0.16
CA THR A 194 0.89 -8.69 0.25
C THR A 194 -0.42 -9.36 0.66
N PRO A 195 -0.59 -10.68 0.45
CA PRO A 195 -1.79 -11.38 0.86
C PRO A 195 -2.11 -11.19 2.34
N PHE A 196 -3.38 -11.04 2.66
CA PHE A 196 -3.88 -11.06 4.03
C PHE A 196 -3.88 -12.46 4.59
N LEU A 197 -3.74 -12.56 5.90
CA LEU A 197 -3.94 -13.82 6.62
C LEU A 197 -5.42 -14.20 6.58
N GLU A 198 -5.72 -15.49 6.35
CA GLU A 198 -7.11 -15.98 6.25
C GLU A 198 -7.92 -15.70 7.52
N GLU A 199 -7.26 -15.82 8.68
CA GLU A 199 -7.86 -15.52 9.99
C GLU A 199 -8.30 -14.06 10.12
N ALA A 200 -7.50 -13.13 9.62
CA ALA A 200 -7.82 -11.71 9.61
C ALA A 200 -9.02 -11.41 8.69
N ILE A 201 -9.07 -12.06 7.54
CA ILE A 201 -10.22 -11.93 6.62
C ILE A 201 -11.49 -12.42 7.30
N ALA A 202 -11.44 -13.59 7.96
CA ALA A 202 -12.59 -14.16 8.66
C ALA A 202 -13.07 -13.24 9.79
N GLU A 203 -12.16 -12.62 10.54
CA GLU A 203 -12.51 -11.68 11.60
C GLU A 203 -13.10 -10.37 11.07
N CYS A 204 -12.56 -9.83 9.98
CA CYS A 204 -13.14 -8.67 9.31
C CYS A 204 -14.56 -8.96 8.80
N ILE A 205 -14.78 -10.12 8.17
CA ILE A 205 -16.10 -10.53 7.68
C ILE A 205 -17.09 -10.67 8.85
N ALA A 206 -16.68 -11.32 9.93
CA ALA A 206 -17.53 -11.52 11.10
C ALA A 206 -18.04 -10.20 11.70
N ARG A 207 -17.25 -9.14 11.61
CA ARG A 207 -17.61 -7.79 12.11
C ARG A 207 -18.59 -7.06 11.22
N HIS A 208 -18.49 -7.21 9.91
CA HIS A 208 -19.41 -6.60 8.96
C HIS A 208 -20.77 -7.27 8.94
N HIS A 209 -20.88 -8.47 9.51
CA HIS A 209 -22.13 -9.22 9.63
C HIS A 209 -22.70 -9.30 11.04
N LEU A 210 -22.15 -8.53 11.99
CA LEU A 210 -22.84 -8.38 13.27
C LEU A 210 -24.19 -7.70 13.03
N PRO A 211 -25.31 -8.32 13.49
CA PRO A 211 -26.61 -7.69 13.37
C PRO A 211 -26.57 -6.33 14.08
N GLU A 212 -27.20 -5.33 13.45
CA GLU A 212 -27.48 -4.07 14.12
C GLU A 212 -28.13 -4.41 15.46
N GLU A 213 -27.42 -4.17 16.57
CA GLU A 213 -28.07 -4.20 17.85
C GLU A 213 -29.12 -3.09 17.81
N THR A 214 -30.35 -3.52 17.76
CA THR A 214 -31.51 -2.65 17.91
C THR A 214 -31.35 -1.83 19.18
N ALA A 215 -31.13 -0.52 18.99
CA ALA A 215 -31.20 0.48 20.07
C ALA A 215 -32.64 0.61 20.57
#